data_db112f8551f75a549a5c7db746e0b833
#
_entry.id   db112f8551f75a549a5c7db746e0b833
#
_cell.length_a   1.000
_cell.length_b   1.000
_cell.length_c   1.000
_cell.angle_alpha   90.00
_cell.angle_beta   90.00
_cell.angle_gamma   90.00
#
_symmetry.space_group_name_H-M   'P 1'
#
loop_
_entity.id
_entity.type
_entity.pdbx_description
1 polymer ?
#
loop_
_entity_poly.entity_id
_entity_poly.type
_entity_poly.pdbx_seq_one_letter_code
_entity_poly.pdbx_strand_id
1 'polypeptide(L)'
;MGGVKKMVKNKKILYLPIILTLSIGFIFPISAHAKTYKKDDQIVIKNPAYTKEFQERERKIKRKAQEIKEKNTTYKLKTYARQGDKDFTDLIPDTATSIIFTDETKPNNEDVIDVDDNGDGGVVAWLEDSGKVMKVSTQKKGQKIEISNCMYLFSGKKNLESIDLTMLDTKDATEMDGMFEGCENLKTIDLSPLNTDSVENMSGMFEKCKSLTELDVSYLNTSKVTNMFTMFSECEGLKSLDVSGFDTSKVEDMTYMFSSCKSLSELDLSSFDTSNVTDMSGLVSYCSALKSINLSGFNTEKVETMESLFEGCKNLETIDISSFNTKNVADMYSMFSGCEKLKKLDLSNIDFQKVTDDSDMFESCDSLAELKVGSTFKQNSDCYLLLDVAYTWKNSKGEELPYSTYKFPENVADTYTKVPIRQTNAE
;
A
#
# COMPACT_ATOMS: atom_id res chain seq x y z
N MET A 1 -83.38 4.14 20.46
CA MET A 1 -82.71 5.04 19.52
C MET A 1 -81.49 4.32 19.02
N GLY A 2 -81.61 3.76 17.85
CA GLY A 2 -80.65 2.90 17.26
C GLY A 2 -79.70 3.60 16.30
N GLY A 3 -78.41 3.33 16.45
CA GLY A 3 -77.41 3.76 15.50
C GLY A 3 -76.83 2.56 14.76
N VAL A 4 -77.18 2.44 13.48
CA VAL A 4 -76.69 1.40 12.57
C VAL A 4 -75.25 1.70 12.18
N LYS A 5 -74.32 0.85 12.62
CA LYS A 5 -72.95 0.87 12.13
C LYS A 5 -72.93 0.19 10.73
N LYS A 6 -72.70 0.97 9.68
CA LYS A 6 -72.37 0.44 8.36
C LYS A 6 -70.88 0.02 8.34
N MET A 7 -70.65 -1.27 8.23
CA MET A 7 -69.35 -1.82 7.89
C MET A 7 -68.99 -1.47 6.44
N VAL A 8 -67.96 -0.68 6.32
CA VAL A 8 -67.33 -0.46 4.98
C VAL A 8 -66.36 -1.63 4.72
N LYS A 9 -66.74 -2.50 3.82
CA LYS A 9 -65.81 -3.53 3.31
C LYS A 9 -64.70 -2.86 2.49
N ASN A 10 -63.49 -3.06 2.94
CA ASN A 10 -62.27 -2.63 2.24
C ASN A 10 -62.21 -3.29 0.85
N LYS A 11 -62.38 -2.49 -0.19
CA LYS A 11 -62.01 -2.84 -1.56
C LYS A 11 -60.48 -2.72 -1.66
N LYS A 12 -59.77 -3.83 -1.80
CA LYS A 12 -58.37 -3.80 -2.22
C LYS A 12 -58.31 -3.33 -3.67
N ILE A 13 -57.99 -2.08 -3.86
CA ILE A 13 -57.54 -1.55 -5.14
C ILE A 13 -56.09 -1.94 -5.27
N LEU A 14 -55.78 -2.90 -6.16
CA LEU A 14 -54.40 -3.17 -6.57
C LEU A 14 -53.94 -1.99 -7.43
N TYR A 15 -53.26 -1.05 -6.85
CA TYR A 15 -52.49 -0.07 -7.62
C TYR A 15 -51.21 -0.79 -8.07
N LEU A 16 -51.09 -1.02 -9.38
CA LEU A 16 -49.78 -1.13 -9.98
C LEU A 16 -49.09 0.24 -9.78
N PRO A 17 -47.91 0.29 -9.17
CA PRO A 17 -47.19 1.55 -9.09
C PRO A 17 -46.68 1.93 -10.47
N ILE A 18 -47.38 2.88 -11.13
CA ILE A 18 -46.75 3.66 -12.17
C ILE A 18 -46.00 4.77 -11.46
N ILE A 19 -44.77 4.49 -11.05
CA ILE A 19 -43.82 5.54 -10.74
C ILE A 19 -42.89 5.64 -11.94
N LEU A 20 -43.29 6.45 -12.89
CA LEU A 20 -42.40 7.00 -13.90
C LEU A 20 -42.66 8.52 -13.92
N THR A 21 -41.98 9.22 -13.00
CA THR A 21 -41.79 10.66 -13.11
C THR A 21 -40.66 10.92 -14.08
N LEU A 22 -40.93 10.73 -15.37
CA LEU A 22 -40.16 11.36 -16.42
C LEU A 22 -40.86 12.64 -16.79
N SER A 23 -40.22 13.75 -16.45
CA SER A 23 -40.56 15.09 -16.93
C SER A 23 -40.36 15.20 -18.46
N ILE A 24 -41.22 14.54 -19.21
CA ILE A 24 -41.43 14.83 -20.64
C ILE A 24 -42.93 14.89 -20.82
N GLY A 25 -43.41 16.13 -20.92
CA GLY A 25 -44.83 16.40 -21.12
C GLY A 25 -45.35 15.87 -22.43
N PHE A 26 -46.12 14.80 -22.36
CA PHE A 26 -47.10 14.42 -23.36
C PHE A 26 -48.29 13.78 -22.66
N ILE A 27 -49.27 14.61 -22.37
CA ILE A 27 -50.61 14.15 -21.98
C ILE A 27 -51.30 13.73 -23.28
N PHE A 28 -51.55 12.42 -23.46
CA PHE A 28 -52.41 11.94 -24.53
C PHE A 28 -53.82 11.67 -24.00
N PRO A 29 -54.88 12.14 -24.68
CA PRO A 29 -56.24 11.87 -24.27
C PRO A 29 -56.58 10.39 -24.47
N ILE A 30 -57.15 9.78 -23.44
CA ILE A 30 -57.74 8.44 -23.51
C ILE A 30 -58.91 8.48 -24.45
N SER A 31 -58.79 7.91 -25.67
CA SER A 31 -59.86 7.84 -26.65
C SER A 31 -60.94 6.86 -26.17
N ALA A 32 -62.20 7.33 -26.33
CA ALA A 32 -63.39 6.82 -25.71
C ALA A 32 -64.02 5.56 -26.39
N HIS A 33 -63.21 4.55 -26.74
CA HIS A 33 -63.71 3.32 -27.36
C HIS A 33 -63.42 2.02 -26.60
N ALA A 34 -63.21 2.10 -25.32
CA ALA A 34 -63.08 0.90 -24.51
C ALA A 34 -64.42 0.41 -24.00
N LYS A 35 -64.91 -0.73 -24.50
CA LYS A 35 -66.10 -1.38 -23.94
C LYS A 35 -65.72 -2.00 -22.57
N THR A 36 -66.33 -1.46 -21.50
CA THR A 36 -66.23 -2.00 -20.16
C THR A 36 -67.36 -3.01 -19.94
N TYR A 37 -67.01 -4.21 -19.52
CA TYR A 37 -67.94 -5.22 -19.05
C TYR A 37 -67.71 -5.43 -17.55
N LYS A 38 -68.83 -5.49 -16.77
CA LYS A 38 -68.81 -5.92 -15.36
C LYS A 38 -68.98 -7.41 -15.30
N LYS A 39 -68.03 -8.13 -14.73
CA LYS A 39 -68.18 -9.49 -14.31
C LYS A 39 -67.56 -9.58 -12.92
N ASP A 40 -68.37 -9.98 -11.95
CA ASP A 40 -67.95 -10.25 -10.57
C ASP A 40 -67.16 -9.14 -9.91
N ASP A 41 -67.69 -7.90 -9.94
CA ASP A 41 -67.05 -6.68 -9.34
C ASP A 41 -65.67 -6.31 -9.86
N GLN A 42 -65.19 -6.90 -10.92
CA GLN A 42 -63.96 -6.46 -11.62
C GLN A 42 -64.27 -5.79 -12.97
N ILE A 43 -63.63 -4.67 -13.23
CA ILE A 43 -63.65 -4.02 -14.53
C ILE A 43 -62.59 -4.69 -15.39
N VAL A 44 -63.01 -5.49 -16.36
CA VAL A 44 -62.11 -6.14 -17.33
C VAL A 44 -62.17 -5.36 -18.64
N ILE A 45 -61.08 -4.68 -18.98
CA ILE A 45 -60.92 -4.03 -20.27
C ILE A 45 -60.45 -5.08 -21.26
N LYS A 46 -61.36 -5.55 -22.13
CA LYS A 46 -61.02 -6.48 -23.21
C LYS A 46 -61.04 -5.73 -24.54
N ASN A 47 -59.91 -5.23 -24.98
CA ASN A 47 -59.68 -4.90 -26.38
C ASN A 47 -58.40 -5.61 -26.84
N PRO A 48 -58.47 -6.70 -27.61
CA PRO A 48 -57.31 -7.46 -28.04
C PRO A 48 -56.29 -6.65 -28.84
N ALA A 49 -56.75 -5.66 -29.62
CA ALA A 49 -55.88 -4.78 -30.40
C ALA A 49 -55.17 -3.79 -29.47
N TYR A 50 -55.85 -3.24 -28.47
CA TYR A 50 -55.30 -2.34 -27.46
C TYR A 50 -54.29 -3.03 -26.58
N THR A 51 -54.54 -4.28 -26.20
CA THR A 51 -53.58 -5.07 -25.39
C THR A 51 -52.30 -5.37 -26.17
N LYS A 52 -52.37 -5.66 -27.45
CA LYS A 52 -51.20 -5.94 -28.28
C LYS A 52 -50.36 -4.69 -28.54
N GLU A 53 -51.03 -3.58 -28.88
CA GLU A 53 -50.36 -2.28 -29.11
C GLU A 53 -49.76 -1.72 -27.81
N PHE A 54 -50.46 -1.87 -26.68
CA PHE A 54 -49.94 -1.48 -25.37
C PHE A 54 -48.71 -2.32 -24.96
N GLN A 55 -48.74 -3.64 -25.15
CA GLN A 55 -47.61 -4.52 -24.90
C GLN A 55 -46.42 -4.19 -25.82
N GLU A 56 -46.63 -3.86 -27.07
CA GLU A 56 -45.57 -3.42 -27.97
C GLU A 56 -44.96 -2.06 -27.54
N ARG A 57 -45.79 -1.12 -27.10
CA ARG A 57 -45.34 0.16 -26.56
C ARG A 57 -44.51 -0.05 -25.26
N GLU A 58 -45.01 -0.86 -24.34
CA GLU A 58 -44.27 -1.22 -23.12
C GLU A 58 -42.91 -1.84 -23.44
N ARG A 59 -42.87 -2.78 -24.39
CA ARG A 59 -41.60 -3.39 -24.85
C ARG A 59 -40.66 -2.35 -25.44
N LYS A 60 -41.16 -1.41 -26.25
CA LYS A 60 -40.34 -0.33 -26.82
C LYS A 60 -39.83 0.63 -25.74
N ILE A 61 -40.68 0.98 -24.76
CA ILE A 61 -40.27 1.84 -23.64
C ILE A 61 -39.23 1.14 -22.79
N LYS A 62 -39.45 -0.14 -22.43
CA LYS A 62 -38.46 -0.95 -21.67
C LYS A 62 -37.16 -1.06 -22.44
N ARG A 63 -37.18 -1.33 -23.72
CA ARG A 63 -35.99 -1.41 -24.58
C ARG A 63 -35.26 -0.08 -24.62
N LYS A 64 -35.95 1.03 -24.82
CA LYS A 64 -35.34 2.37 -24.84
C LYS A 64 -34.79 2.77 -23.45
N ALA A 65 -35.47 2.43 -22.37
CA ALA A 65 -34.99 2.64 -21.01
C ALA A 65 -33.74 1.81 -20.74
N GLN A 66 -33.72 0.56 -21.21
CA GLN A 66 -32.54 -0.32 -21.13
C GLN A 66 -31.37 0.24 -21.96
N GLU A 67 -31.60 0.69 -23.18
CA GLU A 67 -30.59 1.34 -24.04
C GLU A 67 -30.00 2.61 -23.40
N ILE A 68 -30.87 3.43 -22.74
CA ILE A 68 -30.42 4.62 -22.00
C ILE A 68 -29.62 4.22 -20.78
N LYS A 69 -30.06 3.22 -20.02
CA LYS A 69 -29.32 2.71 -18.87
C LYS A 69 -27.96 2.20 -19.30
N GLU A 70 -27.90 1.34 -20.34
CA GLU A 70 -26.63 0.78 -20.84
C GLU A 70 -25.67 1.85 -21.38
N LYS A 71 -26.19 2.94 -21.94
CA LYS A 71 -25.38 4.06 -22.43
C LYS A 71 -24.80 4.92 -21.32
N ASN A 72 -25.47 4.99 -20.17
CA ASN A 72 -25.12 5.86 -19.06
C ASN A 72 -24.52 5.09 -17.88
N THR A 73 -24.48 3.75 -17.94
CA THR A 73 -23.84 2.92 -16.90
C THR A 73 -22.34 3.16 -16.93
N THR A 74 -21.79 3.49 -15.80
CA THR A 74 -20.34 3.55 -15.57
C THR A 74 -19.85 2.21 -14.99
N TYR A 75 -18.58 1.91 -15.17
CA TYR A 75 -17.94 0.68 -14.70
C TYR A 75 -16.80 1.02 -13.75
N LYS A 76 -17.08 1.98 -12.85
CA LYS A 76 -16.12 2.45 -11.85
C LYS A 76 -16.36 1.81 -10.52
N LEU A 77 -15.27 1.32 -9.89
CA LEU A 77 -15.29 0.82 -8.54
C LEU A 77 -15.40 1.99 -7.55
N LYS A 78 -16.21 1.81 -6.52
CA LYS A 78 -16.37 2.76 -5.42
C LYS A 78 -15.17 2.69 -4.47
N THR A 79 -14.18 3.54 -4.65
CA THR A 79 -12.92 3.53 -3.89
C THR A 79 -12.82 4.63 -2.84
N TYR A 80 -13.75 5.58 -2.82
CA TYR A 80 -13.77 6.65 -1.84
C TYR A 80 -15.20 6.94 -1.41
N ALA A 81 -15.52 6.60 -0.17
CA ALA A 81 -16.83 6.89 0.38
C ALA A 81 -16.88 8.32 0.93
N ARG A 82 -18.02 9.02 0.69
CA ARG A 82 -18.34 10.24 1.44
C ARG A 82 -18.52 9.87 2.92
N GLN A 83 -18.28 10.82 3.82
CA GLN A 83 -18.40 10.59 5.25
C GLN A 83 -19.74 9.89 5.60
N GLY A 84 -19.63 8.64 6.09
CA GLY A 84 -20.76 7.80 6.50
C GLY A 84 -21.19 6.72 5.49
N ASP A 85 -20.66 6.72 4.26
CA ASP A 85 -20.84 5.64 3.29
C ASP A 85 -19.72 4.62 3.42
N LYS A 86 -19.98 3.37 3.00
CA LYS A 86 -18.96 2.33 2.88
C LYS A 86 -18.28 2.42 1.52
N ASP A 87 -16.95 2.34 1.51
CA ASP A 87 -16.17 2.12 0.30
C ASP A 87 -16.03 0.62 -0.03
N PHE A 88 -15.31 0.30 -1.11
CA PHE A 88 -15.10 -1.09 -1.50
C PHE A 88 -14.38 -1.90 -0.41
N THR A 89 -13.39 -1.32 0.24
CA THR A 89 -12.60 -1.98 1.30
C THR A 89 -13.49 -2.41 2.47
N ASP A 90 -14.43 -1.56 2.89
CA ASP A 90 -15.40 -1.88 3.95
C ASP A 90 -16.36 -3.02 3.58
N LEU A 91 -16.56 -3.26 2.29
CA LEU A 91 -17.48 -4.29 1.78
C LEU A 91 -16.80 -5.65 1.64
N ILE A 92 -15.46 -5.71 1.69
CA ILE A 92 -14.72 -6.99 1.70
C ILE A 92 -14.90 -7.64 3.08
N PRO A 93 -15.53 -8.82 3.17
CA PRO A 93 -15.75 -9.48 4.44
C PRO A 93 -14.44 -9.98 5.05
N ASP A 94 -14.35 -9.97 6.38
CA ASP A 94 -13.17 -10.50 7.09
C ASP A 94 -12.94 -12.00 6.87
N THR A 95 -13.96 -12.72 6.39
CA THR A 95 -13.84 -14.14 6.01
C THR A 95 -13.19 -14.35 4.66
N ALA A 96 -13.06 -13.30 3.83
CA ALA A 96 -12.50 -13.43 2.49
C ALA A 96 -11.02 -13.81 2.54
N THR A 97 -10.66 -14.84 1.80
CA THR A 97 -9.30 -15.28 1.56
C THR A 97 -8.86 -15.03 0.12
N SER A 98 -9.82 -14.75 -0.77
CA SER A 98 -9.57 -14.45 -2.17
C SER A 98 -10.52 -13.39 -2.71
N ILE A 99 -9.96 -12.47 -3.52
CA ILE A 99 -10.73 -11.51 -4.32
C ILE A 99 -10.38 -11.73 -5.78
N ILE A 100 -11.42 -11.79 -6.63
CA ILE A 100 -11.27 -12.04 -8.07
C ILE A 100 -12.05 -10.96 -8.84
N PHE A 101 -11.31 -10.09 -9.54
CA PHE A 101 -11.91 -9.19 -10.52
C PHE A 101 -12.09 -9.96 -11.82
N THR A 102 -13.33 -10.11 -12.27
CA THR A 102 -13.70 -11.02 -13.37
C THR A 102 -14.69 -10.38 -14.36
N ASP A 103 -14.83 -10.96 -15.54
CA ASP A 103 -15.89 -10.62 -16.51
C ASP A 103 -17.03 -11.64 -16.50
N GLU A 104 -17.05 -12.52 -15.50
CA GLU A 104 -18.12 -13.50 -15.31
C GLU A 104 -19.44 -12.82 -14.94
N THR A 105 -20.53 -13.48 -15.31
CA THR A 105 -21.86 -13.10 -14.87
C THR A 105 -22.21 -13.82 -13.58
N LYS A 106 -22.74 -13.11 -12.59
CA LYS A 106 -23.15 -13.72 -11.33
C LYS A 106 -24.19 -14.83 -11.54
N PRO A 107 -24.18 -15.88 -10.72
CA PRO A 107 -25.25 -16.88 -10.70
C PRO A 107 -26.61 -16.27 -10.33
N ASN A 108 -27.71 -16.79 -10.94
CA ASN A 108 -29.06 -16.21 -10.76
C ASN A 108 -29.61 -16.28 -9.32
N ASN A 109 -29.04 -17.12 -8.48
CA ASN A 109 -29.45 -17.36 -7.08
C ASN A 109 -28.59 -16.63 -6.05
N GLU A 110 -27.60 -15.83 -6.49
CA GLU A 110 -26.73 -15.11 -5.58
C GLU A 110 -27.22 -13.67 -5.34
N ASP A 111 -27.15 -13.24 -4.11
CA ASP A 111 -27.30 -11.82 -3.77
C ASP A 111 -26.09 -11.05 -4.25
N VAL A 112 -26.29 -9.83 -4.71
CA VAL A 112 -25.20 -8.93 -5.13
C VAL A 112 -25.08 -7.77 -4.20
N ILE A 113 -23.82 -7.33 -4.03
CA ILE A 113 -23.44 -6.11 -3.39
C ILE A 113 -23.13 -5.10 -4.50
N ASP A 114 -23.79 -3.95 -4.50
CA ASP A 114 -23.44 -2.86 -5.40
C ASP A 114 -22.13 -2.21 -4.92
N VAL A 115 -21.10 -2.30 -5.75
CA VAL A 115 -19.77 -1.75 -5.48
C VAL A 115 -19.39 -0.67 -6.49
N ASP A 116 -20.38 -0.19 -7.24
CA ASP A 116 -20.25 0.86 -8.25
C ASP A 116 -20.17 2.25 -7.60
N ASP A 117 -19.37 3.15 -8.18
CA ASP A 117 -19.14 4.50 -7.67
C ASP A 117 -20.40 5.35 -7.63
N ASN A 118 -21.31 5.17 -8.58
CA ASN A 118 -22.55 5.94 -8.69
C ASN A 118 -23.81 5.18 -8.24
N GLY A 119 -23.67 3.90 -7.85
CA GLY A 119 -24.77 3.06 -7.38
C GLY A 119 -25.77 2.66 -8.47
N ASP A 120 -25.37 2.64 -9.74
CA ASP A 120 -26.25 2.23 -10.86
C ASP A 120 -26.20 0.73 -11.15
N GLY A 121 -25.33 -0.01 -10.43
CA GLY A 121 -25.11 -1.45 -10.57
C GLY A 121 -24.26 -1.81 -11.79
N GLY A 122 -23.42 -0.89 -12.27
CA GLY A 122 -22.46 -1.14 -13.33
C GLY A 122 -21.34 -2.08 -12.89
N VAL A 123 -20.99 -2.06 -11.59
CA VAL A 123 -20.05 -3.00 -10.96
C VAL A 123 -20.72 -3.62 -9.75
N VAL A 124 -20.72 -4.95 -9.70
CA VAL A 124 -21.30 -5.69 -8.58
C VAL A 124 -20.32 -6.71 -8.04
N ALA A 125 -20.47 -7.05 -6.77
CA ALA A 125 -19.75 -8.13 -6.14
C ALA A 125 -20.73 -9.19 -5.60
N TRP A 126 -20.25 -10.45 -5.50
CA TRP A 126 -20.94 -11.52 -4.80
C TRP A 126 -19.94 -12.41 -4.08
N LEU A 127 -20.46 -13.20 -3.15
CA LEU A 127 -19.66 -14.07 -2.31
C LEU A 127 -19.90 -15.55 -2.66
N GLU A 128 -18.82 -16.28 -2.81
CA GLU A 128 -18.82 -17.75 -2.99
C GLU A 128 -18.09 -18.42 -1.83
N ASP A 129 -18.16 -19.73 -1.75
CA ASP A 129 -17.51 -20.56 -0.73
C ASP A 129 -17.73 -20.04 0.71
N SER A 130 -18.98 -19.79 1.07
CA SER A 130 -19.35 -19.30 2.41
C SER A 130 -18.65 -17.97 2.79
N GLY A 131 -18.45 -17.10 1.82
CA GLY A 131 -17.86 -15.78 2.00
C GLY A 131 -16.33 -15.76 1.98
N LYS A 132 -15.67 -16.84 1.57
CA LYS A 132 -14.22 -16.87 1.42
C LYS A 132 -13.72 -16.29 0.10
N VAL A 133 -14.53 -16.38 -0.95
CA VAL A 133 -14.21 -15.83 -2.27
C VAL A 133 -15.16 -14.68 -2.57
N MET A 134 -14.61 -13.50 -2.83
CA MET A 134 -15.36 -12.34 -3.30
C MET A 134 -15.06 -12.15 -4.79
N LYS A 135 -16.08 -12.24 -5.64
CA LYS A 135 -15.97 -11.92 -7.06
C LYS A 135 -16.53 -10.53 -7.34
N VAL A 136 -15.85 -9.78 -8.20
CA VAL A 136 -16.23 -8.41 -8.59
C VAL A 136 -16.28 -8.34 -10.10
N SER A 137 -17.42 -7.88 -10.67
CA SER A 137 -17.64 -7.90 -12.12
C SER A 137 -18.53 -6.76 -12.61
N THR A 138 -18.30 -6.35 -13.85
CA THR A 138 -19.21 -5.49 -14.60
C THR A 138 -20.40 -6.25 -15.17
N GLN A 139 -20.47 -7.56 -15.03
CA GLN A 139 -21.43 -8.45 -15.68
C GLN A 139 -21.38 -8.41 -17.22
N LYS A 140 -20.32 -7.82 -17.79
CA LYS A 140 -20.12 -7.72 -19.23
C LYS A 140 -18.78 -8.32 -19.62
N LYS A 141 -18.82 -9.26 -20.54
CA LYS A 141 -17.63 -9.95 -21.02
C LYS A 141 -16.61 -8.98 -21.62
N GLY A 142 -15.37 -9.05 -21.14
CA GLY A 142 -14.26 -8.21 -21.60
C GLY A 142 -14.30 -6.75 -21.15
N GLN A 143 -15.34 -6.32 -20.41
CA GLN A 143 -15.39 -4.97 -19.87
C GLN A 143 -14.58 -4.91 -18.57
N LYS A 144 -13.51 -4.14 -18.56
CA LYS A 144 -12.71 -3.88 -17.36
C LYS A 144 -13.43 -2.96 -16.37
N ILE A 145 -13.06 -3.08 -15.13
CA ILE A 145 -13.52 -2.26 -14.01
C ILE A 145 -12.54 -1.10 -13.86
N GLU A 146 -13.01 0.11 -14.10
CA GLU A 146 -12.22 1.34 -14.02
C GLU A 146 -11.99 1.73 -12.54
N ILE A 147 -10.79 2.16 -12.23
CA ILE A 147 -10.43 2.68 -10.93
C ILE A 147 -9.46 3.85 -11.09
N SER A 148 -9.76 4.97 -10.47
CA SER A 148 -8.94 6.18 -10.54
C SER A 148 -8.21 6.51 -9.24
N ASN A 149 -8.51 5.79 -8.17
CA ASN A 149 -7.84 5.91 -6.88
C ASN A 149 -7.77 4.53 -6.23
N CYS A 150 -6.56 4.02 -6.02
CA CYS A 150 -6.30 2.71 -5.43
C CYS A 150 -5.85 2.81 -3.95
N MET A 151 -5.91 4.01 -3.37
CA MET A 151 -5.53 4.27 -1.99
C MET A 151 -6.26 3.30 -1.06
N TYR A 152 -5.51 2.54 -0.27
CA TYR A 152 -5.99 1.59 0.74
C TYR A 152 -7.00 0.54 0.24
N LEU A 153 -7.01 0.22 -1.06
CA LEU A 153 -8.04 -0.60 -1.71
C LEU A 153 -8.26 -1.96 -1.04
N PHE A 154 -7.21 -2.57 -0.49
CA PHE A 154 -7.27 -3.85 0.24
C PHE A 154 -6.65 -3.73 1.63
N SER A 155 -6.45 -2.51 2.14
CA SER A 155 -5.75 -2.28 3.40
C SER A 155 -6.42 -3.01 4.57
N GLY A 156 -5.59 -3.61 5.42
CA GLY A 156 -6.00 -4.32 6.63
C GLY A 156 -6.73 -5.64 6.40
N LYS A 157 -6.84 -6.12 5.15
CA LYS A 157 -7.49 -7.40 4.84
C LYS A 157 -6.54 -8.57 5.10
N LYS A 158 -6.25 -8.80 6.36
CA LYS A 158 -5.24 -9.74 6.86
C LYS A 158 -5.40 -11.17 6.36
N ASN A 159 -6.64 -11.60 6.10
CA ASN A 159 -6.97 -12.97 5.73
C ASN A 159 -6.86 -13.23 4.22
N LEU A 160 -6.65 -12.21 3.41
CA LEU A 160 -6.46 -12.38 1.97
C LEU A 160 -5.17 -13.14 1.68
N GLU A 161 -5.29 -14.26 0.96
CA GLU A 161 -4.19 -15.08 0.49
C GLU A 161 -3.88 -14.86 -0.99
N SER A 162 -4.88 -14.39 -1.77
CA SER A 162 -4.75 -14.13 -3.19
C SER A 162 -5.69 -13.02 -3.67
N ILE A 163 -5.22 -12.24 -4.66
CA ILE A 163 -6.00 -11.19 -5.32
C ILE A 163 -5.73 -11.31 -6.83
N ASP A 164 -6.78 -11.51 -7.62
CA ASP A 164 -6.69 -11.49 -9.09
C ASP A 164 -7.11 -10.10 -9.60
N LEU A 165 -6.19 -9.37 -10.17
CA LEU A 165 -6.34 -7.99 -10.65
C LEU A 165 -6.64 -7.91 -12.16
N THR A 166 -6.81 -9.03 -12.86
CA THR A 166 -6.84 -9.12 -14.33
C THR A 166 -7.88 -8.18 -14.97
N MET A 167 -9.02 -7.99 -14.32
CA MET A 167 -10.10 -7.17 -14.85
C MET A 167 -10.12 -5.73 -14.29
N LEU A 168 -9.09 -5.28 -13.55
CA LEU A 168 -8.93 -3.87 -13.19
C LEU A 168 -8.34 -3.06 -14.36
N ASP A 169 -8.76 -1.80 -14.47
CA ASP A 169 -8.16 -0.77 -15.32
C ASP A 169 -7.74 0.41 -14.44
N THR A 170 -6.44 0.50 -14.17
CA THR A 170 -5.81 1.50 -13.29
C THR A 170 -5.13 2.64 -14.05
N LYS A 171 -5.40 2.77 -15.37
CA LYS A 171 -4.71 3.76 -16.24
C LYS A 171 -4.82 5.22 -15.78
N ASP A 172 -5.91 5.53 -15.08
CA ASP A 172 -6.18 6.88 -14.57
C ASP A 172 -5.86 7.03 -13.07
N ALA A 173 -5.27 6.00 -12.45
CA ALA A 173 -4.89 6.03 -11.04
C ALA A 173 -3.62 6.86 -10.83
N THR A 174 -3.68 7.81 -9.90
CA THR A 174 -2.55 8.63 -9.45
C THR A 174 -2.06 8.25 -8.06
N GLU A 175 -2.91 7.56 -7.28
CA GLU A 175 -2.65 7.14 -5.91
C GLU A 175 -2.76 5.63 -5.79
N MET A 176 -1.71 5.00 -5.24
CA MET A 176 -1.67 3.57 -4.89
C MET A 176 -1.12 3.35 -3.48
N ASP A 177 -1.11 4.43 -2.66
CA ASP A 177 -0.65 4.33 -1.29
C ASP A 177 -1.49 3.35 -0.47
N GLY A 178 -0.80 2.51 0.30
CA GLY A 178 -1.41 1.50 1.14
C GLY A 178 -2.29 0.47 0.40
N MET A 179 -2.18 0.34 -0.95
CA MET A 179 -3.11 -0.50 -1.72
C MET A 179 -3.26 -1.91 -1.16
N PHE A 180 -2.17 -2.52 -0.68
CA PHE A 180 -2.14 -3.85 -0.08
C PHE A 180 -1.66 -3.83 1.39
N GLU A 181 -1.61 -2.65 2.02
CA GLU A 181 -1.15 -2.51 3.39
C GLU A 181 -1.84 -3.49 4.33
N GLY A 182 -1.07 -4.21 5.14
CA GLY A 182 -1.62 -5.14 6.13
C GLY A 182 -2.32 -6.37 5.55
N CYS A 183 -2.12 -6.71 4.27
CA CYS A 183 -2.51 -8.01 3.71
C CYS A 183 -1.55 -9.10 4.22
N GLU A 184 -1.58 -9.37 5.53
CA GLU A 184 -0.57 -10.16 6.24
C GLU A 184 -0.40 -11.59 5.69
N ASN A 185 -1.48 -12.18 5.14
CA ASN A 185 -1.48 -13.56 4.62
C ASN A 185 -1.28 -13.65 3.09
N LEU A 186 -1.15 -12.51 2.41
CA LEU A 186 -0.93 -12.49 0.96
C LEU A 186 0.44 -13.11 0.63
N LYS A 187 0.43 -14.22 -0.14
CA LYS A 187 1.64 -15.02 -0.43
C LYS A 187 2.34 -14.60 -1.71
N THR A 188 1.55 -14.31 -2.72
CA THR A 188 1.99 -13.89 -4.05
C THR A 188 0.95 -12.95 -4.65
N ILE A 189 1.36 -12.09 -5.56
CA ILE A 189 0.46 -11.25 -6.34
C ILE A 189 1.06 -11.00 -7.73
N ASP A 190 0.21 -11.09 -8.76
CA ASP A 190 0.56 -10.69 -10.12
C ASP A 190 0.23 -9.21 -10.31
N LEU A 191 1.26 -8.38 -10.50
CA LEU A 191 1.14 -6.94 -10.73
C LEU A 191 1.04 -6.58 -12.21
N SER A 192 1.22 -7.54 -13.12
CA SER A 192 1.21 -7.29 -14.58
C SER A 192 -0.07 -6.64 -15.12
N PRO A 193 -1.26 -6.79 -14.48
CA PRO A 193 -2.47 -6.10 -14.93
C PRO A 193 -2.52 -4.61 -14.59
N LEU A 194 -1.67 -4.13 -13.64
CA LEU A 194 -1.69 -2.74 -13.20
C LEU A 194 -1.02 -1.82 -14.22
N ASN A 195 -1.64 -0.71 -14.54
CA ASN A 195 -1.01 0.41 -15.20
C ASN A 195 -0.67 1.47 -14.16
N THR A 196 0.62 1.78 -14.00
CA THR A 196 1.12 2.75 -13.04
C THR A 196 1.72 4.00 -13.68
N ASP A 197 1.49 4.22 -14.98
CA ASP A 197 2.06 5.35 -15.74
C ASP A 197 1.69 6.75 -15.21
N SER A 198 0.64 6.83 -14.41
CA SER A 198 0.16 8.09 -13.83
C SER A 198 0.34 8.18 -12.32
N VAL A 199 0.89 7.15 -11.68
CA VAL A 199 1.00 7.06 -10.22
C VAL A 199 2.10 7.98 -9.70
N GLU A 200 1.75 8.82 -8.74
CA GLU A 200 2.64 9.77 -8.07
C GLU A 200 2.97 9.35 -6.63
N ASN A 201 2.12 8.51 -6.02
CA ASN A 201 2.29 8.05 -4.64
C ASN A 201 2.13 6.53 -4.53
N MET A 202 3.19 5.86 -4.02
CA MET A 202 3.21 4.42 -3.74
C MET A 202 3.59 4.13 -2.27
N SER A 203 3.40 5.11 -1.38
CA SER A 203 3.74 4.93 0.04
C SER A 203 2.95 3.76 0.64
N GLY A 204 3.62 2.92 1.43
CA GLY A 204 3.02 1.79 2.11
C GLY A 204 2.34 0.75 1.23
N MET A 205 2.57 0.77 -0.11
CA MET A 205 1.80 -0.08 -1.04
C MET A 205 1.76 -1.55 -0.64
N PHE A 206 2.84 -2.08 -0.07
CA PHE A 206 2.95 -3.46 0.43
C PHE A 206 3.29 -3.53 1.92
N GLU A 207 3.13 -2.42 2.65
CA GLU A 207 3.47 -2.37 4.08
C GLU A 207 2.74 -3.51 4.82
N LYS A 208 3.48 -4.23 5.68
CA LYS A 208 2.95 -5.37 6.48
C LYS A 208 2.40 -6.54 5.65
N CYS A 209 2.83 -6.73 4.40
CA CYS A 209 2.56 -7.95 3.64
C CYS A 209 3.51 -9.07 4.08
N LYS A 210 3.34 -9.54 5.32
CA LYS A 210 4.30 -10.41 6.03
C LYS A 210 4.56 -11.75 5.39
N SER A 211 3.56 -12.30 4.67
CA SER A 211 3.64 -13.62 4.03
C SER A 211 4.14 -13.59 2.59
N LEU A 212 4.36 -12.40 2.00
CA LEU A 212 4.95 -12.31 0.67
C LEU A 212 6.38 -12.86 0.71
N THR A 213 6.64 -13.90 -0.10
CA THR A 213 7.97 -14.52 -0.19
C THR A 213 8.70 -14.15 -1.47
N GLU A 214 7.96 -13.76 -2.49
CA GLU A 214 8.40 -13.35 -3.81
C GLU A 214 7.49 -12.22 -4.31
N LEU A 215 8.05 -11.22 -4.95
CA LEU A 215 7.30 -10.11 -5.54
C LEU A 215 8.02 -9.60 -6.78
N ASP A 216 7.37 -9.69 -7.94
CA ASP A 216 7.86 -9.10 -9.18
C ASP A 216 7.33 -7.69 -9.34
N VAL A 217 8.18 -6.70 -9.12
CA VAL A 217 7.87 -5.27 -9.23
C VAL A 217 8.28 -4.67 -10.58
N SER A 218 8.77 -5.48 -11.51
CA SER A 218 9.25 -5.02 -12.85
C SER A 218 8.14 -4.40 -13.70
N TYR A 219 6.89 -4.68 -13.37
CA TYR A 219 5.71 -4.10 -14.02
C TYR A 219 5.34 -2.70 -13.54
N LEU A 220 5.94 -2.23 -12.45
CA LEU A 220 5.64 -0.91 -11.89
C LEU A 220 6.46 0.18 -12.57
N ASN A 221 5.80 1.07 -13.30
CA ASN A 221 6.41 2.30 -13.80
C ASN A 221 6.43 3.34 -12.67
N THR A 222 7.62 3.67 -12.16
CA THR A 222 7.81 4.59 -11.04
C THR A 222 8.26 6.00 -11.47
N SER A 223 8.32 6.27 -12.78
CA SER A 223 8.90 7.52 -13.33
C SER A 223 8.19 8.83 -12.91
N LYS A 224 7.02 8.74 -12.31
CA LYS A 224 6.30 9.89 -11.73
C LYS A 224 6.20 9.85 -10.21
N VAL A 225 6.63 8.76 -9.58
CA VAL A 225 6.50 8.58 -8.14
C VAL A 225 7.41 9.53 -7.39
N THR A 226 6.84 10.24 -6.43
CA THR A 226 7.55 11.16 -5.54
C THR A 226 7.62 10.63 -4.11
N ASN A 227 6.76 9.69 -3.74
CA ASN A 227 6.67 9.14 -2.38
C ASN A 227 6.67 7.62 -2.39
N MET A 228 7.70 7.03 -1.73
CA MET A 228 7.88 5.59 -1.51
C MET A 228 8.02 5.26 -0.01
N PHE A 229 7.54 6.16 0.87
CA PHE A 229 7.53 5.97 2.33
C PHE A 229 6.97 4.58 2.68
N THR A 230 7.68 3.80 3.50
CA THR A 230 7.29 2.45 3.96
C THR A 230 6.83 1.45 2.89
N MET A 231 7.14 1.66 1.59
CA MET A 231 6.54 0.88 0.49
C MET A 231 6.60 -0.64 0.68
N PHE A 232 7.68 -1.18 1.26
CA PHE A 232 7.88 -2.61 1.55
C PHE A 232 8.13 -2.88 3.04
N SER A 233 7.85 -1.90 3.90
CA SER A 233 8.08 -2.05 5.34
C SER A 233 7.32 -3.25 5.91
N GLU A 234 7.95 -4.00 6.82
CA GLU A 234 7.43 -5.23 7.42
C GLU A 234 7.03 -6.33 6.41
N CYS A 235 7.59 -6.35 5.19
CA CYS A 235 7.52 -7.50 4.30
C CYS A 235 8.46 -8.61 4.80
N GLU A 236 8.15 -9.16 5.98
CA GLU A 236 9.03 -10.05 6.75
C GLU A 236 9.43 -11.33 6.01
N GLY A 237 8.55 -11.84 5.13
CA GLY A 237 8.76 -13.08 4.37
C GLY A 237 9.61 -12.93 3.12
N LEU A 238 9.83 -11.70 2.65
CA LEU A 238 10.46 -11.40 1.36
C LEU A 238 11.97 -11.72 1.42
N LYS A 239 12.42 -12.66 0.57
CA LYS A 239 13.81 -13.18 0.60
C LYS A 239 14.75 -12.44 -0.34
N SER A 240 14.20 -11.95 -1.44
CA SER A 240 14.88 -11.15 -2.45
C SER A 240 13.89 -10.19 -3.09
N LEU A 241 14.36 -9.06 -3.56
CA LEU A 241 13.55 -8.07 -4.28
C LEU A 241 14.44 -7.37 -5.31
N ASP A 242 14.06 -7.45 -6.58
CA ASP A 242 14.74 -6.74 -7.65
C ASP A 242 14.01 -5.42 -7.91
N VAL A 243 14.66 -4.32 -7.54
CA VAL A 243 14.18 -2.94 -7.73
C VAL A 243 15.01 -2.19 -8.77
N SER A 244 15.82 -2.89 -9.56
CA SER A 244 16.71 -2.28 -10.57
C SER A 244 15.95 -1.52 -11.67
N GLY A 245 14.68 -1.86 -11.88
CA GLY A 245 13.78 -1.17 -12.82
C GLY A 245 13.14 0.10 -12.29
N PHE A 246 13.33 0.47 -11.02
CA PHE A 246 12.71 1.67 -10.46
C PHE A 246 13.42 2.94 -10.94
N ASP A 247 12.65 3.87 -11.47
CA ASP A 247 13.08 5.25 -11.68
C ASP A 247 12.75 6.05 -10.42
N THR A 248 13.78 6.38 -9.63
CA THR A 248 13.64 7.12 -8.37
C THR A 248 14.04 8.59 -8.50
N SER A 249 14.27 9.07 -9.72
CA SER A 249 14.77 10.44 -9.97
C SER A 249 13.86 11.56 -9.44
N LYS A 250 12.59 11.27 -9.16
CA LYS A 250 11.63 12.21 -8.58
C LYS A 250 11.27 11.91 -7.13
N VAL A 251 11.78 10.81 -6.57
CA VAL A 251 11.43 10.41 -5.21
C VAL A 251 12.04 11.39 -4.21
N GLU A 252 11.20 11.93 -3.36
CA GLU A 252 11.55 12.85 -2.28
C GLU A 252 11.55 12.16 -0.92
N ASP A 253 10.70 11.14 -0.74
CA ASP A 253 10.56 10.37 0.49
C ASP A 253 10.66 8.87 0.23
N MET A 254 11.68 8.22 0.84
CA MET A 254 11.88 6.78 0.88
C MET A 254 12.12 6.27 2.31
N THR A 255 11.69 7.05 3.30
CA THR A 255 11.84 6.77 4.71
C THR A 255 11.21 5.42 5.05
N TYR A 256 11.93 4.56 5.77
CA TYR A 256 11.53 3.20 6.15
C TYR A 256 11.12 2.26 4.99
N MET A 257 11.50 2.56 3.74
CA MET A 257 11.01 1.84 2.55
C MET A 257 11.15 0.32 2.64
N PHE A 258 12.24 -0.19 3.21
CA PHE A 258 12.51 -1.62 3.39
C PHE A 258 12.61 -2.02 4.87
N SER A 259 12.18 -1.16 5.79
CA SER A 259 12.30 -1.45 7.22
C SER A 259 11.64 -2.78 7.57
N SER A 260 12.28 -3.56 8.43
CA SER A 260 11.77 -4.85 8.91
C SER A 260 11.52 -5.91 7.83
N CYS A 261 12.21 -5.83 6.69
CA CYS A 261 12.29 -6.93 5.72
C CYS A 261 13.21 -8.04 6.26
N LYS A 262 12.74 -8.76 7.27
CA LYS A 262 13.57 -9.64 8.14
C LYS A 262 14.22 -10.83 7.42
N SER A 263 13.68 -11.25 6.26
CA SER A 263 14.21 -12.37 5.48
C SER A 263 15.08 -11.93 4.30
N LEU A 264 15.14 -10.63 4.00
CA LEU A 264 15.89 -10.08 2.88
C LEU A 264 17.39 -10.20 3.17
N SER A 265 18.10 -11.01 2.38
CA SER A 265 19.50 -11.32 2.63
C SER A 265 20.49 -10.44 1.87
N GLU A 266 20.07 -9.88 0.76
CA GLU A 266 20.83 -9.00 -0.12
C GLU A 266 19.91 -7.94 -0.71
N LEU A 267 20.40 -6.72 -0.92
CA LEU A 267 19.65 -5.64 -1.55
C LEU A 267 20.59 -4.79 -2.41
N ASP A 268 20.26 -4.67 -3.70
CA ASP A 268 20.99 -3.79 -4.62
C ASP A 268 20.18 -2.54 -4.92
N LEU A 269 20.67 -1.39 -4.43
CA LEU A 269 20.08 -0.07 -4.65
C LEU A 269 20.97 0.82 -5.52
N SER A 270 21.93 0.24 -6.25
CA SER A 270 22.89 1.01 -7.08
C SER A 270 22.23 1.78 -8.22
N SER A 271 21.02 1.38 -8.64
CA SER A 271 20.24 2.09 -9.65
C SER A 271 19.45 3.30 -9.10
N PHE A 272 19.36 3.47 -7.77
CA PHE A 272 18.57 4.54 -7.18
C PHE A 272 19.23 5.91 -7.36
N ASP A 273 18.48 6.83 -7.92
CA ASP A 273 18.80 8.27 -7.86
C ASP A 273 18.18 8.85 -6.60
N THR A 274 19.02 9.20 -5.64
CA THR A 274 18.61 9.77 -4.34
C THR A 274 18.84 11.28 -4.27
N SER A 275 19.09 11.94 -5.40
CA SER A 275 19.46 13.37 -5.45
C SER A 275 18.38 14.33 -4.96
N ASN A 276 17.13 13.86 -4.81
CA ASN A 276 16.03 14.67 -4.26
C ASN A 276 15.64 14.28 -2.82
N VAL A 277 16.27 13.24 -2.27
CA VAL A 277 15.94 12.73 -0.93
C VAL A 277 16.58 13.61 0.14
N THR A 278 15.79 14.00 1.14
CA THR A 278 16.26 14.78 2.29
C THR A 278 16.25 13.98 3.59
N ASP A 279 15.47 12.91 3.64
CA ASP A 279 15.35 12.02 4.81
C ASP A 279 15.54 10.56 4.38
N MET A 280 16.57 9.89 4.96
CA MET A 280 16.87 8.48 4.74
C MET A 280 16.63 7.64 5.99
N SER A 281 15.83 8.15 6.94
CA SER A 281 15.59 7.48 8.22
C SER A 281 15.06 6.08 8.01
N GLY A 282 15.67 5.13 8.69
CA GLY A 282 15.24 3.74 8.76
C GLY A 282 15.14 2.99 7.43
N LEU A 283 15.75 3.47 6.33
CA LEU A 283 15.58 2.90 4.98
C LEU A 283 15.64 1.37 4.96
N VAL A 284 16.59 0.76 5.70
CA VAL A 284 16.74 -0.69 5.83
C VAL A 284 16.79 -1.15 7.30
N SER A 285 16.21 -0.36 8.20
CA SER A 285 16.22 -0.69 9.63
C SER A 285 15.56 -2.06 9.88
N TYR A 286 16.10 -2.80 10.84
CA TYR A 286 15.64 -4.13 11.26
C TYR A 286 15.61 -5.20 10.15
N CYS A 287 16.34 -5.01 9.03
CA CYS A 287 16.59 -6.04 8.02
C CYS A 287 17.57 -7.08 8.58
N SER A 288 17.13 -7.87 9.55
CA SER A 288 17.99 -8.71 10.38
C SER A 288 18.73 -9.81 9.62
N ALA A 289 18.25 -10.25 8.46
CA ALA A 289 18.94 -11.22 7.61
C ALA A 289 19.94 -10.60 6.62
N LEU A 290 19.93 -9.26 6.45
CA LEU A 290 20.71 -8.55 5.44
C LEU A 290 22.21 -8.73 5.70
N LYS A 291 22.94 -9.28 4.71
CA LYS A 291 24.37 -9.53 4.76
C LYS A 291 25.17 -8.51 3.98
N SER A 292 24.60 -8.01 2.89
CA SER A 292 25.19 -7.01 2.02
C SER A 292 24.13 -6.09 1.43
N ILE A 293 24.53 -4.85 1.21
CA ILE A 293 23.72 -3.84 0.52
C ILE A 293 24.64 -3.06 -0.42
N ASN A 294 24.14 -2.77 -1.64
CA ASN A 294 24.85 -1.95 -2.62
C ASN A 294 24.24 -0.56 -2.68
N LEU A 295 24.97 0.45 -2.25
CA LEU A 295 24.56 1.86 -2.19
C LEU A 295 25.40 2.75 -3.12
N SER A 296 26.12 2.16 -4.08
CA SER A 296 27.12 2.90 -4.89
C SER A 296 26.51 4.01 -5.76
N GLY A 297 25.19 3.98 -6.03
CA GLY A 297 24.47 5.02 -6.75
C GLY A 297 24.00 6.20 -5.88
N PHE A 298 24.13 6.12 -4.57
CA PHE A 298 23.52 7.12 -3.66
C PHE A 298 24.19 8.48 -3.75
N ASN A 299 23.38 9.50 -4.00
CA ASN A 299 23.73 10.90 -3.83
C ASN A 299 23.05 11.44 -2.57
N THR A 300 23.82 11.65 -1.52
CA THR A 300 23.30 12.09 -0.22
C THR A 300 23.52 13.58 0.06
N GLU A 301 23.78 14.37 -0.99
CA GLU A 301 24.14 15.80 -0.84
C GLU A 301 23.03 16.62 -0.15
N LYS A 302 21.75 16.26 -0.34
CA LYS A 302 20.61 16.97 0.27
C LYS A 302 20.13 16.36 1.58
N VAL A 303 20.66 15.20 1.97
CA VAL A 303 20.17 14.45 3.15
C VAL A 303 20.50 15.22 4.42
N GLU A 304 19.48 15.40 5.26
CA GLU A 304 19.54 16.09 6.54
C GLU A 304 19.49 15.12 7.73
N THR A 305 18.86 13.93 7.55
CA THR A 305 18.79 12.88 8.58
C THR A 305 19.08 11.49 7.99
N MET A 306 19.84 10.70 8.76
CA MET A 306 20.12 9.28 8.53
C MET A 306 19.81 8.45 9.78
N GLU A 307 18.82 8.92 10.57
CA GLU A 307 18.35 8.26 11.78
C GLU A 307 18.05 6.78 11.49
N SER A 308 18.60 5.87 12.30
CA SER A 308 18.30 4.44 12.23
C SER A 308 18.51 3.77 10.85
N LEU A 309 19.29 4.37 9.95
CA LEU A 309 19.42 3.95 8.54
C LEU A 309 19.70 2.44 8.41
N PHE A 310 20.57 1.88 9.26
CA PHE A 310 20.95 0.47 9.31
C PHE A 310 20.65 -0.19 10.67
N GLU A 311 19.81 0.44 11.50
CA GLU A 311 19.49 -0.08 12.83
C GLU A 311 19.00 -1.53 12.75
N GLY A 312 19.52 -2.41 13.62
CA GLY A 312 19.06 -3.80 13.70
C GLY A 312 19.42 -4.68 12.50
N CYS A 313 20.32 -4.23 11.61
CA CYS A 313 20.87 -5.06 10.52
C CYS A 313 21.89 -6.09 11.08
N LYS A 314 21.39 -7.03 11.88
CA LYS A 314 22.20 -7.94 12.71
C LYS A 314 23.23 -8.76 11.96
N ASN A 315 22.95 -9.12 10.71
CA ASN A 315 23.81 -9.98 9.88
C ASN A 315 24.71 -9.19 8.91
N LEU A 316 24.63 -7.85 8.90
CA LEU A 316 25.47 -7.02 8.03
C LEU A 316 26.93 -7.11 8.46
N GLU A 317 27.79 -7.69 7.61
CA GLU A 317 29.19 -7.90 7.94
C GLU A 317 30.10 -6.77 7.46
N THR A 318 29.73 -6.14 6.34
CA THR A 318 30.45 -5.03 5.72
C THR A 318 29.48 -4.06 5.10
N ILE A 319 29.85 -2.78 5.06
CA ILE A 319 29.10 -1.75 4.38
C ILE A 319 30.05 -0.77 3.71
N ASP A 320 29.73 -0.38 2.49
CA ASP A 320 30.43 0.69 1.77
C ASP A 320 29.55 1.93 1.68
N ILE A 321 29.95 2.96 2.42
CA ILE A 321 29.32 4.29 2.44
C ILE A 321 30.27 5.36 1.93
N SER A 322 31.28 4.99 1.14
CA SER A 322 32.28 5.91 0.60
C SER A 322 31.70 6.96 -0.35
N SER A 323 30.53 6.70 -0.95
CA SER A 323 29.77 7.65 -1.78
C SER A 323 29.02 8.73 -0.98
N PHE A 324 28.84 8.55 0.35
CA PHE A 324 28.01 9.44 1.13
C PHE A 324 28.64 10.83 1.32
N ASN A 325 27.87 11.86 1.03
CA ASN A 325 28.18 13.26 1.33
C ASN A 325 27.27 13.72 2.47
N THR A 326 27.82 13.79 3.69
CA THR A 326 27.05 14.07 4.90
C THR A 326 27.17 15.51 5.40
N LYS A 327 27.65 16.44 4.54
CA LYS A 327 27.83 17.84 4.92
C LYS A 327 26.56 18.54 5.44
N ASN A 328 25.38 18.03 5.11
CA ASN A 328 24.10 18.58 5.54
C ASN A 328 23.41 17.75 6.64
N VAL A 329 23.93 16.56 6.94
CA VAL A 329 23.33 15.67 7.92
C VAL A 329 23.51 16.23 9.34
N ALA A 330 22.38 16.37 10.02
CA ALA A 330 22.31 16.84 11.41
C ALA A 330 21.99 15.69 12.39
N ASP A 331 21.36 14.62 11.92
CA ASP A 331 20.90 13.51 12.72
C ASP A 331 21.41 12.17 12.17
N MET A 332 22.14 11.43 13.04
CA MET A 332 22.66 10.09 12.83
C MET A 332 22.31 9.16 14.01
N TYR A 333 21.20 9.48 14.74
CA TYR A 333 20.73 8.68 15.87
C TYR A 333 20.60 7.21 15.45
N SER A 334 21.17 6.30 16.26
CA SER A 334 21.10 4.85 16.06
C SER A 334 21.50 4.34 14.67
N MET A 335 22.25 5.10 13.85
CA MET A 335 22.49 4.80 12.44
C MET A 335 22.99 3.38 12.18
N PHE A 336 23.84 2.81 13.06
CA PHE A 336 24.35 1.44 12.98
C PHE A 336 23.99 0.59 14.20
N SER A 337 23.13 1.08 15.07
CA SER A 337 22.72 0.37 16.29
C SER A 337 22.25 -1.05 15.96
N GLY A 338 22.70 -2.05 16.73
CA GLY A 338 22.33 -3.45 16.51
C GLY A 338 22.93 -4.11 15.28
N CYS A 339 23.94 -3.51 14.63
CA CYS A 339 24.72 -4.17 13.58
C CYS A 339 25.71 -5.19 14.20
N GLU A 340 25.17 -6.25 14.80
CA GLU A 340 25.89 -7.20 15.66
C GLU A 340 27.11 -7.86 14.98
N LYS A 341 27.08 -8.07 13.64
CA LYS A 341 28.15 -8.73 12.87
C LYS A 341 29.04 -7.80 12.09
N LEU A 342 28.82 -6.49 12.15
CA LEU A 342 29.64 -5.50 11.46
C LEU A 342 31.05 -5.50 12.04
N LYS A 343 32.05 -5.85 11.22
CA LYS A 343 33.47 -6.05 11.71
C LYS A 343 34.32 -4.80 11.54
N LYS A 344 34.03 -4.05 10.44
CA LYS A 344 34.81 -2.86 10.06
C LYS A 344 33.87 -1.78 9.57
N LEU A 345 34.17 -0.54 9.92
CA LEU A 345 33.44 0.61 9.48
C LEU A 345 34.39 1.75 9.13
N ASP A 346 34.28 2.25 7.89
CA ASP A 346 35.05 3.42 7.40
C ASP A 346 34.14 4.64 7.37
N LEU A 347 34.36 5.56 8.30
CA LEU A 347 33.69 6.87 8.39
C LEU A 347 34.59 8.01 7.95
N SER A 348 35.70 7.73 7.23
CA SER A 348 36.70 8.77 6.91
C SER A 348 36.19 9.86 5.97
N ASN A 349 35.12 9.56 5.21
CA ASN A 349 34.44 10.51 4.32
C ASN A 349 33.24 11.19 4.98
N ILE A 350 32.83 10.77 6.17
CA ILE A 350 31.65 11.31 6.86
C ILE A 350 31.99 12.65 7.50
N ASP A 351 31.23 13.67 7.18
CA ASP A 351 31.36 15.01 7.77
C ASP A 351 30.43 15.13 8.99
N PHE A 352 31.03 15.27 10.16
CA PHE A 352 30.33 15.41 11.44
C PHE A 352 30.10 16.88 11.85
N GLN A 353 30.48 17.86 11.05
CA GLN A 353 30.44 19.27 11.48
C GLN A 353 29.02 19.71 11.88
N LYS A 354 28.01 19.30 11.13
CA LYS A 354 26.61 19.64 11.40
C LYS A 354 25.87 18.64 12.28
N VAL A 355 26.45 17.46 12.52
CA VAL A 355 25.81 16.43 13.34
C VAL A 355 25.60 16.95 14.75
N THR A 356 24.34 16.93 15.18
CA THR A 356 23.89 17.32 16.53
C THR A 356 23.44 16.14 17.35
N ASP A 357 22.96 15.08 16.70
CA ASP A 357 22.57 13.83 17.34
C ASP A 357 23.24 12.63 16.65
N ASP A 358 24.08 11.94 17.39
CA ASP A 358 24.72 10.67 17.06
C ASP A 358 24.54 9.66 18.21
N SER A 359 23.54 9.89 19.07
CA SER A 359 23.22 9.04 20.20
C SER A 359 22.97 7.61 19.72
N ASP A 360 23.46 6.65 20.47
CA ASP A 360 23.30 5.20 20.22
C ASP A 360 23.80 4.71 18.84
N MET A 361 24.55 5.56 18.10
CA MET A 361 24.98 5.28 16.72
C MET A 361 25.65 3.91 16.55
N PHE A 362 26.37 3.42 17.57
CA PHE A 362 27.07 2.15 17.53
C PHE A 362 26.61 1.17 18.63
N GLU A 363 25.45 1.41 19.24
CA GLU A 363 24.92 0.53 20.27
C GLU A 363 24.82 -0.90 19.74
N SER A 364 25.26 -1.90 20.52
CA SER A 364 25.22 -3.32 20.15
C SER A 364 25.95 -3.67 18.82
N CYS A 365 26.97 -2.90 18.43
CA CYS A 365 27.91 -3.27 17.36
C CYS A 365 29.00 -4.23 17.90
N ASP A 366 28.60 -5.40 18.41
CA ASP A 366 29.45 -6.27 19.22
C ASP A 366 30.71 -6.78 18.50
N SER A 367 30.58 -7.04 17.19
CA SER A 367 31.70 -7.54 16.38
C SER A 367 32.63 -6.46 15.84
N LEU A 368 32.32 -5.18 16.06
CA LEU A 368 33.10 -4.08 15.48
C LEU A 368 34.53 -4.10 16.06
N ALA A 369 35.48 -4.37 15.19
CA ALA A 369 36.88 -4.53 15.52
C ALA A 369 37.80 -3.47 14.91
N GLU A 370 37.34 -2.77 13.88
CA GLU A 370 38.08 -1.70 13.21
C GLU A 370 37.15 -0.53 12.85
N LEU A 371 37.51 0.67 13.33
CA LEU A 371 36.80 1.90 13.04
C LEU A 371 37.77 2.93 12.47
N LYS A 372 37.55 3.40 11.24
CA LYS A 372 38.31 4.48 10.64
C LYS A 372 37.46 5.76 10.63
N VAL A 373 38.03 6.83 11.11
CA VAL A 373 37.36 8.13 11.24
C VAL A 373 38.07 9.24 10.48
N GLY A 374 37.30 10.23 10.02
CA GLY A 374 37.81 11.40 9.32
C GLY A 374 38.19 12.55 10.26
N SER A 375 38.68 13.65 9.65
CA SER A 375 39.13 14.84 10.36
C SER A 375 38.01 15.70 10.95
N THR A 376 36.76 15.38 10.69
CA THR A 376 35.59 16.09 11.24
C THR A 376 34.86 15.25 12.29
N PHE A 377 35.38 14.04 12.58
CA PHE A 377 34.75 13.12 13.51
C PHE A 377 34.65 13.71 14.92
N LYS A 378 33.47 13.66 15.48
CA LYS A 378 33.19 14.00 16.88
C LYS A 378 32.14 13.05 17.43
N GLN A 379 32.09 12.87 18.73
CA GLN A 379 31.08 12.11 19.44
C GLN A 379 30.33 13.00 20.41
N ASN A 380 28.99 13.00 20.33
CA ASN A 380 28.17 13.59 21.37
C ASN A 380 28.20 12.71 22.65
N SER A 381 27.64 13.22 23.75
CA SER A 381 27.80 12.60 25.08
C SER A 381 27.29 11.16 25.17
N ASP A 382 26.30 10.81 24.38
CA ASP A 382 25.54 9.55 24.47
C ASP A 382 25.89 8.54 23.36
N CYS A 383 26.86 8.86 22.50
CA CYS A 383 27.38 7.96 21.48
C CYS A 383 28.46 7.04 22.07
N TYR A 384 28.04 6.02 22.82
CA TYR A 384 28.96 5.07 23.40
C TYR A 384 29.19 3.89 22.46
N LEU A 385 30.45 3.67 22.03
CA LEU A 385 30.89 2.34 21.67
C LEU A 385 30.95 1.53 22.96
N LEU A 386 29.94 0.70 23.20
CA LEU A 386 29.91 -0.17 24.38
C LEU A 386 31.24 -0.95 24.46
N LEU A 387 32.03 -0.57 25.40
CA LEU A 387 33.25 -1.31 25.71
C LEU A 387 32.83 -2.52 26.55
N ASP A 388 32.91 -3.67 25.94
CA ASP A 388 33.13 -4.86 26.75
C ASP A 388 34.38 -4.58 27.63
N VAL A 389 34.19 -4.66 28.93
CA VAL A 389 35.28 -4.40 29.92
C VAL A 389 36.57 -5.19 29.67
N ALA A 390 36.50 -6.15 28.73
CA ALA A 390 37.65 -6.98 28.30
C ALA A 390 38.46 -6.34 27.16
N TYR A 391 38.03 -5.25 26.54
CA TYR A 391 38.67 -4.67 25.34
C TYR A 391 38.89 -3.17 25.48
N THR A 392 39.88 -2.67 24.74
CA THR A 392 40.13 -1.24 24.51
C THR A 392 40.38 -0.99 23.04
N TRP A 393 40.48 0.28 22.64
CA TRP A 393 40.81 0.66 21.29
C TRP A 393 42.20 1.27 21.20
N LYS A 394 42.95 0.91 20.15
CA LYS A 394 44.25 1.49 19.83
C LYS A 394 44.19 2.25 18.52
N ASN A 395 44.83 3.42 18.51
CA ASN A 395 44.99 4.19 17.28
C ASN A 395 46.10 3.57 16.37
N SER A 396 46.30 4.16 15.18
CA SER A 396 47.27 3.69 14.19
C SER A 396 48.73 3.71 14.74
N LYS A 397 49.01 4.48 15.79
CA LYS A 397 50.33 4.55 16.47
C LYS A 397 50.46 3.54 17.58
N GLY A 398 49.42 2.76 17.88
CA GLY A 398 49.39 1.79 18.97
C GLY A 398 49.08 2.38 20.35
N GLU A 399 48.71 3.65 20.42
CA GLU A 399 48.30 4.33 21.65
C GLU A 399 46.87 3.91 22.03
N GLU A 400 46.68 3.51 23.31
CA GLU A 400 45.36 3.11 23.82
C GLU A 400 44.49 4.33 24.13
N LEU A 401 43.20 4.24 23.82
CA LEU A 401 42.24 5.26 24.25
C LEU A 401 42.11 5.23 25.78
N PRO A 402 41.95 6.43 26.40
CA PRO A 402 41.78 6.49 27.85
C PRO A 402 40.53 5.76 28.30
N TYR A 403 40.68 4.78 29.17
CA TYR A 403 39.56 3.98 29.73
C TYR A 403 38.48 4.83 30.42
N SER A 404 38.86 6.02 30.92
CA SER A 404 37.98 6.90 31.68
C SER A 404 37.03 7.74 30.85
N THR A 405 37.23 7.89 29.54
CA THR A 405 36.47 8.81 28.71
C THR A 405 35.59 8.11 27.69
N TYR A 406 35.95 6.86 27.30
CA TYR A 406 35.24 6.10 26.23
C TYR A 406 35.02 6.90 24.94
N LYS A 407 35.73 8.01 24.73
CA LYS A 407 35.63 8.88 23.59
C LYS A 407 36.86 8.81 22.70
N PHE A 408 36.61 8.76 21.40
CA PHE A 408 37.68 8.93 20.43
C PHE A 408 38.08 10.42 20.37
N PRO A 409 39.35 10.71 20.03
CA PRO A 409 39.81 12.10 19.83
C PRO A 409 38.97 12.79 18.76
N GLU A 410 38.42 13.93 19.08
CA GLU A 410 37.60 14.73 18.14
C GLU A 410 38.49 15.41 17.10
N ASN A 411 37.98 15.50 15.86
CA ASN A 411 38.65 16.17 14.72
C ASN A 411 40.04 15.61 14.39
N VAL A 412 40.28 14.34 14.70
CA VAL A 412 41.54 13.65 14.39
C VAL A 412 41.23 12.45 13.50
N ALA A 413 41.70 12.51 12.26
CA ALA A 413 41.60 11.37 11.35
C ALA A 413 42.54 10.25 11.82
N ASP A 414 42.00 9.06 12.07
CA ASP A 414 42.80 7.88 12.47
C ASP A 414 42.02 6.58 12.19
N THR A 415 42.72 5.46 12.38
CA THR A 415 42.13 4.12 12.37
C THR A 415 42.32 3.49 13.74
N TYR A 416 41.22 3.10 14.33
CA TYR A 416 41.21 2.46 15.64
C TYR A 416 40.92 0.98 15.53
N THR A 417 41.65 0.16 16.31
CA THR A 417 41.48 -1.28 16.34
C THR A 417 41.16 -1.73 17.76
N LYS A 418 40.10 -2.55 17.90
CA LYS A 418 39.67 -3.15 19.19
C LYS A 418 40.69 -4.23 19.61
N VAL A 419 41.25 -4.13 20.81
CA VAL A 419 42.24 -5.06 21.34
C VAL A 419 41.89 -5.50 22.76
N PRO A 420 42.22 -6.74 23.18
CA PRO A 420 42.00 -7.19 24.57
C PRO A 420 42.78 -6.32 25.54
N ILE A 421 42.15 -5.95 26.65
CA ILE A 421 42.88 -5.32 27.78
C ILE A 421 43.84 -6.36 28.37
N ARG A 422 45.13 -6.05 28.39
CA ARG A 422 46.10 -6.90 29.09
C ARG A 422 45.78 -6.82 30.59
N GLN A 423 45.31 -7.92 31.16
CA GLN A 423 45.32 -8.04 32.62
C GLN A 423 46.79 -7.93 33.07
N THR A 424 47.18 -6.78 33.61
CA THR A 424 48.42 -6.72 34.39
C THR A 424 48.15 -7.58 35.62
N ASN A 425 48.74 -8.76 35.65
CA ASN A 425 48.83 -9.52 36.89
C ASN A 425 49.40 -8.58 37.94
N ALA A 426 48.55 -8.15 38.89
CA ALA A 426 49.02 -7.47 40.08
C ALA A 426 49.90 -8.49 40.82
N GLU A 427 51.22 -8.28 40.76
CA GLU A 427 52.16 -8.91 41.67
C GLU A 427 51.98 -8.41 43.10
#